data_59709bd99f5e940fac7412ccfebfe821
#
_entry.id   59709bd99f5e940fac7412ccfebfe821
#
_cell.length_a   1.000
_cell.length_b   1.000
_cell.length_c   1.000
_cell.angle_alpha   90.00
_cell.angle_beta   90.00
_cell.angle_gamma   90.00
#
_symmetry.space_group_name_H-M   'P 1'
#
loop_
_entity.id
_entity.type
_entity.pdbx_description
1 polymer ?
#
loop_
_entity_poly.entity_id
_entity_poly.type
_entity_poly.pdbx_seq_one_letter_code
_entity_poly.pdbx_strand_id
1 'polypeptide(L)'
;LYYFMNIKPLIQNISNFLIDRLVQLIGIVLTFLSIFVLLALFTYSAEDPNFVFSNNNEINNIFGFQGSVVSDFLLQTMGLVSFLFSITLFITGINVVIKKRLVIILENFFYTILYIIFGTVFLGIFYLNSFWLPVNGNGGFVGNILTQTFLENLIIANQEISYYILILITTLLFLKSINFSPMGLISFIKKIKTRNVSNKITENQFENSEVI
;
A
#
# COMPACT_ATOMS: atom_id res chain seq x y z
N LEU A 1 -36.96 -29.45 37.27
CA LEU A 1 -36.40 -29.39 35.88
C LEU A 1 -35.42 -28.23 35.80
N TYR A 2 -34.12 -28.52 36.03
CA TYR A 2 -33.06 -27.56 35.84
C TYR A 2 -32.84 -27.40 34.33
N TYR A 3 -33.19 -26.24 33.75
CA TYR A 3 -32.74 -25.83 32.43
C TYR A 3 -31.23 -25.62 32.49
N PHE A 4 -30.47 -26.62 32.10
CA PHE A 4 -29.04 -26.45 31.78
C PHE A 4 -28.98 -25.53 30.54
N MET A 5 -28.88 -24.25 30.78
CA MET A 5 -28.61 -23.27 29.73
C MET A 5 -27.29 -23.65 29.07
N ASN A 6 -27.33 -24.00 27.80
CA ASN A 6 -26.14 -24.45 27.06
C ASN A 6 -25.20 -23.23 26.92
N ILE A 7 -24.22 -23.11 27.81
CA ILE A 7 -23.30 -21.97 27.92
C ILE A 7 -22.31 -21.94 26.74
N LYS A 8 -22.09 -23.07 26.06
CA LYS A 8 -21.14 -23.16 24.93
C LYS A 8 -21.36 -22.11 23.81
N PRO A 9 -22.59 -21.95 23.26
CA PRO A 9 -22.82 -20.95 22.20
C PRO A 9 -22.61 -19.52 22.71
N LEU A 10 -22.88 -19.24 23.98
CA LEU A 10 -22.65 -17.90 24.55
C LEU A 10 -21.15 -17.59 24.61
N ILE A 11 -20.34 -18.52 25.13
CA ILE A 11 -18.89 -18.38 25.20
C ILE A 11 -18.30 -18.21 23.79
N GLN A 12 -18.77 -19.00 22.83
CA GLN A 12 -18.30 -18.94 21.45
C GLN A 12 -18.64 -17.58 20.78
N ASN A 13 -19.84 -17.05 21.03
CA ASN A 13 -20.25 -15.74 20.50
C ASN A 13 -19.41 -14.60 21.10
N ILE A 14 -19.14 -14.63 22.41
CA ILE A 14 -18.29 -13.67 23.10
C ILE A 14 -16.85 -13.74 22.56
N SER A 15 -16.32 -14.95 22.41
CA SER A 15 -14.96 -15.16 21.87
C SER A 15 -14.85 -14.62 20.44
N ASN A 16 -15.78 -14.95 19.57
CA ASN A 16 -15.80 -14.44 18.18
C ASN A 16 -15.90 -12.92 18.14
N PHE A 17 -16.74 -12.32 18.99
CA PHE A 17 -16.84 -10.87 19.09
C PHE A 17 -15.52 -10.23 19.51
N LEU A 18 -14.84 -10.78 20.52
CA LEU A 18 -13.54 -10.24 20.98
C LEU A 18 -12.47 -10.38 19.91
N ILE A 19 -12.40 -11.55 19.23
CA ILE A 19 -11.46 -11.77 18.13
C ILE A 19 -11.70 -10.76 17.00
N ASP A 20 -12.96 -10.53 16.60
CA ASP A 20 -13.32 -9.56 15.58
C ASP A 20 -12.84 -8.15 15.92
N ARG A 21 -12.96 -7.73 17.21
CA ARG A 21 -12.51 -6.41 17.67
C ARG A 21 -10.99 -6.30 17.67
N LEU A 22 -10.28 -7.35 18.10
CA LEU A 22 -8.82 -7.38 18.05
C LEU A 22 -8.32 -7.28 16.60
N VAL A 23 -8.93 -8.03 15.68
CA VAL A 23 -8.59 -7.97 14.25
C VAL A 23 -8.83 -6.57 13.68
N GLN A 24 -9.97 -5.93 14.01
CA GLN A 24 -10.24 -4.57 13.59
C GLN A 24 -9.20 -3.58 14.14
N LEU A 25 -8.80 -3.73 15.40
CA LEU A 25 -7.78 -2.88 16.02
C LEU A 25 -6.44 -3.00 15.28
N ILE A 26 -6.01 -4.22 14.93
CA ILE A 26 -4.81 -4.45 14.11
C ILE A 26 -4.93 -3.71 12.76
N GLY A 27 -6.08 -3.81 12.09
CA GLY A 27 -6.30 -3.11 10.83
C GLY A 27 -6.24 -1.59 10.97
N ILE A 28 -6.77 -1.02 12.05
CA ILE A 28 -6.69 0.41 12.35
C ILE A 28 -5.23 0.83 12.56
N VAL A 29 -4.47 0.08 13.36
CA VAL A 29 -3.04 0.35 13.60
C VAL A 29 -2.26 0.33 12.30
N LEU A 30 -2.48 -0.67 11.43
CA LEU A 30 -1.84 -0.74 10.11
C LEU A 30 -2.18 0.47 9.23
N THR A 31 -3.43 0.93 9.26
CA THR A 31 -3.86 2.10 8.50
C THR A 31 -3.14 3.37 8.97
N PHE A 32 -3.06 3.60 10.29
CA PHE A 32 -2.33 4.75 10.83
C PHE A 32 -0.84 4.66 10.55
N LEU A 33 -0.24 3.47 10.70
CA LEU A 33 1.17 3.25 10.40
C LEU A 33 1.47 3.55 8.92
N SER A 34 0.60 3.16 8.01
CA SER A 34 0.78 3.43 6.58
C SER A 34 0.71 4.91 6.24
N ILE A 35 -0.19 5.67 6.89
CA ILE A 35 -0.26 7.13 6.74
C ILE A 35 1.03 7.77 7.24
N PHE A 36 1.51 7.36 8.42
CA PHE A 36 2.80 7.81 8.96
C PHE A 36 3.94 7.56 7.96
N VAL A 37 4.06 6.32 7.46
CA VAL A 37 5.09 5.95 6.48
C VAL A 37 4.96 6.78 5.20
N LEU A 38 3.75 6.93 4.66
CA LEU A 38 3.52 7.68 3.43
C LEU A 38 3.93 9.15 3.57
N LEU A 39 3.53 9.80 4.64
CA LEU A 39 3.90 11.20 4.90
C LEU A 39 5.40 11.35 5.18
N ALA A 40 6.02 10.40 5.89
CA ALA A 40 7.47 10.39 6.10
C ALA A 40 8.23 10.27 4.77
N LEU A 41 7.75 9.42 3.83
CA LEU A 41 8.33 9.29 2.49
C LEU A 41 8.17 10.56 1.65
N PHE A 42 7.03 11.24 1.71
CA PHE A 42 6.80 12.49 0.96
C PHE A 42 7.64 13.66 1.48
N THR A 43 8.01 13.64 2.75
CA THR A 43 8.82 14.68 3.38
C THR A 43 10.27 14.25 3.59
N TYR A 44 10.71 13.21 2.88
CA TYR A 44 12.09 12.75 2.91
C TYR A 44 13.06 13.80 2.38
N SER A 45 14.15 14.00 3.10
CA SER A 45 15.31 14.78 2.66
C SER A 45 16.57 13.96 2.87
N ALA A 46 17.44 13.90 1.84
CA ALA A 46 18.71 13.18 1.93
C ALA A 46 19.71 13.84 2.90
N GLU A 47 19.47 15.10 3.28
CA GLU A 47 20.30 15.87 4.20
C GLU A 47 19.88 15.69 5.67
N ASP A 48 18.72 15.10 5.92
CA ASP A 48 18.22 14.88 7.27
C ASP A 48 19.11 13.85 8.01
N PRO A 49 19.35 14.06 9.31
CA PRO A 49 20.10 13.11 10.12
C PRO A 49 19.35 11.78 10.21
N ASN A 50 20.10 10.69 10.10
CA ASN A 50 19.60 9.32 10.21
C ASN A 50 20.53 8.49 11.11
N PHE A 51 20.33 7.18 11.23
CA PHE A 51 21.18 6.32 12.06
C PHE A 51 22.62 6.21 11.56
N VAL A 52 22.87 6.44 10.26
CA VAL A 52 24.20 6.30 9.64
C VAL A 52 24.92 7.65 9.63
N PHE A 53 24.19 8.73 9.37
CA PHE A 53 24.72 10.08 9.25
C PHE A 53 24.09 10.98 10.32
N SER A 54 24.85 11.24 11.39
CA SER A 54 24.45 12.18 12.43
C SER A 54 24.94 13.58 12.07
N ASN A 55 24.15 14.32 11.31
CA ASN A 55 24.42 15.72 11.04
C ASN A 55 23.68 16.61 12.07
N ASN A 56 24.25 17.78 12.38
CA ASN A 56 23.59 18.78 13.22
C ASN A 56 22.62 19.68 12.42
N ASN A 57 22.15 19.21 11.25
CA ASN A 57 21.24 19.96 10.40
C ASN A 57 19.83 19.98 10.99
N GLU A 58 19.06 20.99 10.63
CA GLU A 58 17.62 21.01 10.89
C GLU A 58 16.95 19.88 10.14
N ILE A 59 15.99 19.19 10.80
CA ILE A 59 15.29 18.06 10.23
C ILE A 59 14.09 18.57 9.42
N ASN A 60 14.06 18.27 8.12
CA ASN A 60 12.99 18.66 7.21
C ASN A 60 11.78 17.71 7.27
N ASN A 61 11.98 16.47 7.73
CA ASN A 61 10.90 15.49 7.78
C ASN A 61 9.83 15.92 8.79
N ILE A 62 8.53 15.85 8.38
CA ILE A 62 7.38 16.28 9.21
C ILE A 62 7.30 15.55 10.56
N PHE A 63 7.79 14.33 10.66
CA PHE A 63 7.84 13.54 11.89
C PHE A 63 9.20 13.61 12.60
N GLY A 64 10.02 14.60 12.25
CA GLY A 64 11.34 14.78 12.82
C GLY A 64 12.25 13.58 12.57
N PHE A 65 13.15 13.29 13.53
CA PHE A 65 14.14 12.22 13.41
C PHE A 65 13.53 10.84 13.13
N GLN A 66 12.38 10.50 13.72
CA GLN A 66 11.73 9.19 13.49
C GLN A 66 11.25 9.04 12.04
N GLY A 67 10.65 10.11 11.49
CA GLY A 67 10.23 10.12 10.08
C GLY A 67 11.41 10.04 9.13
N SER A 68 12.49 10.81 9.40
CA SER A 68 13.72 10.77 8.63
C SER A 68 14.32 9.36 8.58
N VAL A 69 14.47 8.70 9.73
CA VAL A 69 15.02 7.34 9.83
C VAL A 69 14.18 6.33 9.08
N VAL A 70 12.84 6.37 9.25
CA VAL A 70 11.94 5.40 8.58
C VAL A 70 11.93 5.62 7.07
N SER A 71 11.83 6.87 6.61
CA SER A 71 11.82 7.18 5.18
C SER A 71 13.16 6.85 4.52
N ASP A 72 14.28 7.20 5.18
CA ASP A 72 15.60 6.86 4.67
C ASP A 72 15.80 5.35 4.57
N PHE A 73 15.48 4.59 5.63
CA PHE A 73 15.58 3.14 5.61
C PHE A 73 14.78 2.51 4.46
N LEU A 74 13.53 2.93 4.26
CA LEU A 74 12.67 2.36 3.21
C LEU A 74 13.15 2.75 1.82
N LEU A 75 13.49 4.03 1.60
CA LEU A 75 13.98 4.51 0.32
C LEU A 75 15.36 3.95 -0.03
N GLN A 76 16.26 3.85 0.94
CA GLN A 76 17.57 3.25 0.69
C GLN A 76 17.48 1.74 0.43
N THR A 77 16.53 1.03 1.04
CA THR A 77 16.37 -0.42 0.82
C THR A 77 15.61 -0.73 -0.46
N MET A 78 14.44 -0.15 -0.68
CA MET A 78 13.49 -0.50 -1.74
C MET A 78 13.36 0.58 -2.83
N GLY A 79 14.03 1.70 -2.70
CA GLY A 79 13.92 2.82 -3.62
C GLY A 79 12.50 3.38 -3.68
N LEU A 80 12.09 3.85 -4.87
CA LEU A 80 10.77 4.43 -5.08
C LEU A 80 9.60 3.43 -4.92
N VAL A 81 9.88 2.12 -4.91
CA VAL A 81 8.87 1.08 -4.63
C VAL A 81 8.30 1.20 -3.22
N SER A 82 9.00 1.89 -2.30
CA SER A 82 8.54 2.19 -0.94
C SER A 82 7.19 2.92 -0.89
N PHE A 83 6.89 3.74 -1.89
CA PHE A 83 5.58 4.39 -2.01
C PHE A 83 4.46 3.39 -2.28
N LEU A 84 4.70 2.39 -3.16
CA LEU A 84 3.75 1.31 -3.41
C LEU A 84 3.55 0.46 -2.15
N PHE A 85 4.63 0.21 -1.40
CA PHE A 85 4.57 -0.51 -0.13
C PHE A 85 3.66 0.20 0.88
N SER A 86 3.79 1.51 1.06
CA SER A 86 2.93 2.26 1.98
C SER A 86 1.45 2.25 1.54
N ILE A 87 1.17 2.35 0.23
CA ILE A 87 -0.19 2.23 -0.31
C ILE A 87 -0.77 0.83 -0.05
N THR A 88 0.04 -0.22 -0.22
CA THR A 88 -0.40 -1.59 0.07
C THR A 88 -0.73 -1.77 1.55
N LEU A 89 0.09 -1.24 2.47
CA LEU A 89 -0.20 -1.26 3.91
C LEU A 89 -1.52 -0.54 4.23
N PHE A 90 -1.76 0.62 3.63
CA PHE A 90 -2.99 1.39 3.81
C PHE A 90 -4.24 0.60 3.42
N ILE A 91 -4.24 0.07 2.21
CA ILE A 91 -5.39 -0.69 1.69
C ILE A 91 -5.56 -2.00 2.46
N THR A 92 -4.45 -2.65 2.85
CA THR A 92 -4.48 -3.86 3.70
C THR A 92 -5.12 -3.56 5.05
N GLY A 93 -4.72 -2.48 5.71
CA GLY A 93 -5.31 -2.04 6.98
C GLY A 93 -6.84 -1.86 6.87
N ILE A 94 -7.29 -1.12 5.86
CA ILE A 94 -8.73 -0.91 5.59
C ILE A 94 -9.43 -2.24 5.32
N ASN A 95 -8.86 -3.12 4.49
CA ASN A 95 -9.45 -4.42 4.17
C ASN A 95 -9.59 -5.32 5.41
N VAL A 96 -8.61 -5.28 6.32
CA VAL A 96 -8.65 -6.03 7.59
C VAL A 96 -9.77 -5.52 8.50
N VAL A 97 -9.93 -4.20 8.60
CA VAL A 97 -11.03 -3.58 9.38
C VAL A 97 -12.40 -4.01 8.84
N ILE A 98 -12.57 -3.95 7.51
CA ILE A 98 -13.87 -4.23 6.87
C ILE A 98 -14.18 -5.73 6.89
N LYS A 99 -13.23 -6.58 6.48
CA LYS A 99 -13.43 -8.01 6.28
C LYS A 99 -13.21 -8.83 7.55
N LYS A 100 -12.57 -8.26 8.58
CA LYS A 100 -12.25 -8.90 9.87
C LYS A 100 -11.47 -10.21 9.73
N ARG A 101 -10.52 -10.27 8.79
CA ARG A 101 -9.73 -11.47 8.49
C ARG A 101 -8.24 -11.15 8.45
N LEU A 102 -7.45 -11.73 9.36
CA LEU A 102 -5.99 -11.54 9.41
C LEU A 102 -5.26 -12.18 8.24
N VAL A 103 -5.83 -13.24 7.64
CA VAL A 103 -5.23 -13.93 6.48
C VAL A 103 -4.94 -12.96 5.33
N ILE A 104 -5.73 -11.87 5.20
CA ILE A 104 -5.51 -10.83 4.20
C ILE A 104 -4.11 -10.21 4.31
N ILE A 105 -3.58 -10.07 5.54
CA ILE A 105 -2.23 -9.52 5.77
C ILE A 105 -1.19 -10.44 5.12
N LEU A 106 -1.31 -11.75 5.33
CA LEU A 106 -0.37 -12.74 4.78
C LEU A 106 -0.46 -12.81 3.25
N GLU A 107 -1.67 -12.82 2.70
CA GLU A 107 -1.89 -12.82 1.25
C GLU A 107 -1.28 -11.58 0.60
N ASN A 108 -1.58 -10.39 1.13
CA ASN A 108 -1.07 -9.12 0.60
C ASN A 108 0.45 -9.02 0.79
N PHE A 109 1.00 -9.47 1.92
CA PHE A 109 2.43 -9.47 2.19
C PHE A 109 3.20 -10.35 1.19
N PHE A 110 2.68 -11.51 0.83
CA PHE A 110 3.28 -12.37 -0.19
C PHE A 110 3.41 -11.64 -1.53
N TYR A 111 2.32 -11.03 -2.04
CA TYR A 111 2.38 -10.26 -3.27
C TYR A 111 3.24 -9.00 -3.16
N THR A 112 3.32 -8.41 -1.98
CA THR A 112 4.17 -7.25 -1.67
C THR A 112 5.63 -7.59 -1.88
N ILE A 113 6.12 -8.70 -1.32
CA ILE A 113 7.51 -9.15 -1.52
C ILE A 113 7.79 -9.33 -3.01
N LEU A 114 6.89 -9.97 -3.75
CA LEU A 114 7.08 -10.21 -5.17
C LEU A 114 7.17 -8.91 -5.98
N TYR A 115 6.24 -7.96 -5.81
CA TYR A 115 6.32 -6.73 -6.59
C TYR A 115 7.49 -5.82 -6.14
N ILE A 116 7.94 -5.88 -4.88
CA ILE A 116 9.17 -5.20 -4.46
C ILE A 116 10.36 -5.74 -5.26
N ILE A 117 10.52 -7.06 -5.35
CA ILE A 117 11.61 -7.69 -6.11
C ILE A 117 11.58 -7.21 -7.57
N PHE A 118 10.47 -7.40 -8.28
CA PHE A 118 10.38 -7.02 -9.69
C PHE A 118 10.45 -5.51 -9.92
N GLY A 119 9.83 -4.71 -9.05
CA GLY A 119 9.84 -3.26 -9.15
C GLY A 119 11.20 -2.64 -8.87
N THR A 120 11.94 -3.14 -7.88
CA THR A 120 13.30 -2.65 -7.58
C THR A 120 14.28 -3.03 -8.70
N VAL A 121 14.18 -4.24 -9.27
CA VAL A 121 14.95 -4.65 -10.45
C VAL A 121 14.62 -3.77 -11.66
N PHE A 122 13.34 -3.51 -11.91
CA PHE A 122 12.92 -2.63 -13.01
C PHE A 122 13.52 -1.23 -12.86
N LEU A 123 13.41 -0.62 -11.68
CA LEU A 123 13.98 0.70 -11.42
C LEU A 123 15.51 0.70 -11.43
N GLY A 124 16.13 -0.35 -10.92
CA GLY A 124 17.58 -0.48 -10.86
C GLY A 124 18.24 -0.61 -12.23
N ILE A 125 17.56 -1.23 -13.22
CA ILE A 125 18.10 -1.39 -14.58
C ILE A 125 17.74 -0.20 -15.47
N PHE A 126 16.47 0.20 -15.48
CA PHE A 126 15.98 1.18 -16.45
C PHE A 126 16.03 2.63 -15.96
N TYR A 127 16.04 2.86 -14.64
CA TYR A 127 16.00 4.16 -14.01
C TYR A 127 16.95 4.28 -12.81
N LEU A 128 18.21 3.85 -13.00
CA LEU A 128 19.20 3.80 -11.91
C LEU A 128 19.43 5.16 -11.25
N ASN A 129 19.60 6.20 -12.05
CA ASN A 129 19.96 7.53 -11.55
C ASN A 129 18.81 8.21 -10.84
N SER A 130 19.06 8.70 -9.63
CA SER A 130 18.08 9.44 -8.84
C SER A 130 18.68 10.72 -8.28
N PHE A 131 17.94 11.81 -8.38
CA PHE A 131 18.27 13.04 -7.68
C PHE A 131 18.05 12.93 -6.16
N TRP A 132 17.02 12.17 -5.77
CA TRP A 132 16.63 12.02 -4.35
C TRP A 132 17.43 10.93 -3.62
N LEU A 133 17.90 9.92 -4.33
CA LEU A 133 18.56 8.74 -3.77
C LEU A 133 19.96 8.59 -4.37
N PRO A 134 20.90 9.48 -4.02
CA PRO A 134 22.22 9.51 -4.67
C PRO A 134 23.05 8.26 -4.36
N VAL A 135 22.79 7.55 -3.26
CA VAL A 135 23.61 6.39 -2.82
C VAL A 135 23.17 5.12 -3.54
N ASN A 136 21.89 4.77 -3.49
CA ASN A 136 21.38 3.49 -3.99
C ASN A 136 20.51 3.61 -5.26
N GLY A 137 20.23 4.84 -5.73
CA GLY A 137 19.38 5.08 -6.90
C GLY A 137 17.92 4.72 -6.67
N ASN A 138 17.12 4.79 -7.75
CA ASN A 138 15.67 4.57 -7.69
C ASN A 138 15.25 3.14 -7.33
N GLY A 139 16.10 2.14 -7.60
CA GLY A 139 15.86 0.73 -7.25
C GLY A 139 16.19 0.39 -5.80
N GLY A 140 16.90 1.30 -5.09
CA GLY A 140 17.39 1.04 -3.75
C GLY A 140 18.43 -0.08 -3.68
N PHE A 141 18.84 -0.43 -2.47
CA PHE A 141 19.84 -1.48 -2.21
C PHE A 141 19.40 -2.86 -2.77
N VAL A 142 18.12 -3.20 -2.62
CA VAL A 142 17.58 -4.47 -3.14
C VAL A 142 17.69 -4.52 -4.67
N GLY A 143 17.35 -3.44 -5.37
CA GLY A 143 17.52 -3.33 -6.81
C GLY A 143 18.98 -3.49 -7.22
N ASN A 144 19.88 -2.80 -6.55
CA ASN A 144 21.32 -2.87 -6.86
C ASN A 144 21.90 -4.29 -6.68
N ILE A 145 21.53 -5.00 -5.61
CA ILE A 145 21.99 -6.39 -5.42
C ILE A 145 21.43 -7.31 -6.51
N LEU A 146 20.12 -7.21 -6.78
CA LEU A 146 19.49 -8.12 -7.74
C LEU A 146 19.95 -7.88 -9.18
N THR A 147 20.25 -6.64 -9.54
CA THR A 147 20.77 -6.30 -10.88
C THR A 147 22.21 -6.76 -11.09
N GLN A 148 23.02 -6.89 -10.04
CA GLN A 148 24.39 -7.44 -10.12
C GLN A 148 24.43 -8.96 -10.31
N THR A 149 23.28 -9.63 -10.40
CA THR A 149 23.19 -11.08 -10.63
C THR A 149 23.10 -11.40 -12.13
N PHE A 150 22.96 -12.69 -12.45
CA PHE A 150 22.72 -13.15 -13.82
C PHE A 150 21.47 -12.55 -14.49
N LEU A 151 20.55 -11.97 -13.69
CA LEU A 151 19.32 -11.33 -14.19
C LEU A 151 19.62 -10.14 -15.10
N GLU A 152 20.66 -9.36 -14.80
CA GLU A 152 21.07 -8.22 -15.63
C GLU A 152 21.33 -8.65 -17.07
N ASN A 153 22.15 -9.68 -17.28
CA ASN A 153 22.47 -10.18 -18.61
C ASN A 153 21.23 -10.67 -19.37
N LEU A 154 20.30 -11.34 -18.70
CA LEU A 154 19.06 -11.81 -19.31
C LEU A 154 18.13 -10.65 -19.73
N ILE A 155 18.06 -9.61 -18.90
CA ILE A 155 17.19 -8.44 -19.14
C ILE A 155 17.77 -7.58 -20.24
N ILE A 156 19.09 -7.33 -20.25
CA ILE A 156 19.76 -6.50 -21.24
C ILE A 156 19.77 -7.19 -22.63
N ALA A 157 19.87 -8.52 -22.69
CA ALA A 157 19.83 -9.26 -23.97
C ALA A 157 18.53 -9.00 -24.77
N ASN A 158 17.42 -8.70 -24.11
CA ASN A 158 16.12 -8.38 -24.72
C ASN A 158 15.49 -7.17 -24.01
N GLN A 159 16.19 -6.05 -24.02
CA GLN A 159 15.87 -4.87 -23.21
C GLN A 159 14.44 -4.35 -23.40
N GLU A 160 13.98 -4.22 -24.65
CA GLU A 160 12.62 -3.70 -24.93
C GLU A 160 11.53 -4.62 -24.39
N ILE A 161 11.65 -5.91 -24.62
CA ILE A 161 10.67 -6.90 -24.17
C ILE A 161 10.68 -6.98 -22.65
N SER A 162 11.86 -7.01 -22.03
CA SER A 162 12.04 -7.07 -20.59
C SER A 162 11.46 -5.85 -19.88
N TYR A 163 11.57 -4.67 -20.47
CA TYR A 163 10.96 -3.44 -19.96
C TYR A 163 9.45 -3.59 -19.78
N TYR A 164 8.74 -4.02 -20.83
CA TYR A 164 7.28 -4.17 -20.75
C TYR A 164 6.84 -5.34 -19.86
N ILE A 165 7.60 -6.43 -19.85
CA ILE A 165 7.31 -7.58 -19.00
C ILE A 165 7.44 -7.21 -17.52
N LEU A 166 8.55 -6.56 -17.13
CA LEU A 166 8.78 -6.19 -15.73
C LEU A 166 7.75 -5.19 -15.21
N ILE A 167 7.40 -4.16 -15.99
CA ILE A 167 6.38 -3.21 -15.57
C ILE A 167 5.00 -3.87 -15.47
N LEU A 168 4.67 -4.78 -16.41
CA LEU A 168 3.42 -5.52 -16.38
C LEU A 168 3.33 -6.43 -15.15
N ILE A 169 4.37 -7.24 -14.89
CA ILE A 169 4.43 -8.13 -13.72
C ILE A 169 4.32 -7.33 -12.43
N THR A 170 5.12 -6.28 -12.28
CA THR A 170 5.10 -5.41 -11.09
C THR A 170 3.71 -4.82 -10.86
N THR A 171 3.08 -4.31 -11.92
CA THR A 171 1.73 -3.73 -11.83
C THR A 171 0.69 -4.78 -11.46
N LEU A 172 0.70 -5.97 -12.08
CA LEU A 172 -0.25 -7.04 -11.77
C LEU A 172 -0.09 -7.54 -10.33
N LEU A 173 1.14 -7.71 -9.86
CA LEU A 173 1.42 -8.12 -8.49
C LEU A 173 1.00 -7.05 -7.47
N PHE A 174 1.26 -5.77 -7.77
CA PHE A 174 0.77 -4.66 -6.95
C PHE A 174 -0.75 -4.64 -6.87
N LEU A 175 -1.46 -4.75 -7.99
CA LEU A 175 -2.92 -4.81 -8.01
C LEU A 175 -3.47 -6.01 -7.20
N LYS A 176 -2.76 -7.15 -7.24
CA LYS A 176 -3.10 -8.31 -6.40
C LYS A 176 -2.85 -8.03 -4.92
N SER A 177 -1.75 -7.37 -4.57
CA SER A 177 -1.41 -7.04 -3.17
C SER A 177 -2.42 -6.13 -2.50
N ILE A 178 -3.12 -5.29 -3.27
CA ILE A 178 -4.19 -4.42 -2.76
C ILE A 178 -5.58 -5.04 -2.88
N ASN A 179 -5.69 -6.32 -3.27
CA ASN A 179 -6.97 -6.99 -3.52
C ASN A 179 -7.86 -6.23 -4.52
N PHE A 180 -7.25 -5.63 -5.54
CA PHE A 180 -7.96 -4.87 -6.55
C PHE A 180 -8.88 -5.77 -7.36
N SER A 181 -10.17 -5.38 -7.43
CA SER A 181 -11.19 -6.09 -8.21
C SER A 181 -11.75 -5.14 -9.29
N PRO A 182 -11.44 -5.36 -10.57
CA PRO A 182 -11.93 -4.49 -11.65
C PRO A 182 -13.46 -4.47 -11.72
N MET A 183 -14.13 -5.58 -11.44
CA MET A 183 -15.59 -5.65 -11.36
C MET A 183 -16.18 -4.78 -10.23
N GLY A 184 -15.49 -4.70 -9.10
CA GLY A 184 -15.85 -3.81 -7.99
C GLY A 184 -15.82 -2.34 -8.40
N LEU A 185 -14.79 -1.91 -9.13
CA LEU A 185 -14.70 -0.55 -9.68
C LEU A 185 -15.84 -0.24 -10.66
N ILE A 186 -16.12 -1.16 -11.60
CA ILE A 186 -17.18 -0.98 -12.58
C ILE A 186 -18.54 -0.85 -11.87
N SER A 187 -18.81 -1.68 -10.87
CA SER A 187 -20.03 -1.62 -10.06
C SER A 187 -20.15 -0.31 -9.29
N PHE A 188 -19.04 0.17 -8.71
CA PHE A 188 -18.98 1.43 -7.98
C PHE A 188 -19.25 2.64 -8.89
N ILE A 189 -18.62 2.69 -10.07
CA ILE A 189 -18.84 3.74 -11.08
C ILE A 189 -20.30 3.73 -11.55
N LYS A 190 -20.88 2.55 -11.82
CA LYS A 190 -22.31 2.41 -12.18
C LYS A 190 -23.20 2.96 -11.07
N LYS A 191 -22.90 2.64 -9.80
CA LYS A 191 -23.69 3.12 -8.64
C LYS A 191 -23.63 4.64 -8.47
N ILE A 192 -22.48 5.26 -8.71
CA ILE A 192 -22.35 6.73 -8.69
C ILE A 192 -23.17 7.35 -9.83
N LYS A 193 -23.08 6.79 -11.04
CA LYS A 193 -23.80 7.30 -12.22
C LYS A 193 -25.32 7.21 -12.03
N THR A 194 -25.82 6.10 -11.48
CA THR A 194 -27.27 5.95 -11.20
C THR A 194 -27.74 6.91 -10.11
N ARG A 195 -26.92 7.15 -9.06
CA ARG A 195 -27.26 8.09 -8.00
C ARG A 195 -27.34 9.55 -8.52
N ASN A 196 -26.43 9.94 -9.40
CA ASN A 196 -26.45 11.28 -9.99
C ASN A 196 -27.64 11.49 -10.94
N VAL A 197 -28.06 10.46 -11.65
CA VAL A 197 -29.26 10.52 -12.49
C VAL A 197 -30.51 10.62 -11.64
N SER A 198 -30.62 9.85 -10.55
CA SER A 198 -31.74 9.92 -9.61
C SER A 198 -31.86 11.31 -8.96
N ASN A 199 -30.75 11.92 -8.53
CA ASN A 199 -30.75 13.24 -7.94
C ASN A 199 -31.21 14.32 -8.94
N LYS A 200 -30.77 14.26 -10.20
CA LYS A 200 -31.23 15.18 -11.25
C LYS A 200 -32.73 15.08 -11.55
N ILE A 201 -33.27 13.86 -11.53
CA ILE A 201 -34.72 13.63 -11.74
C ILE A 201 -35.55 14.24 -10.60
N THR A 202 -35.07 14.08 -9.36
CA THR A 202 -35.74 14.67 -8.18
C THR A 202 -35.67 16.20 -8.21
N GLU A 203 -34.54 16.79 -8.56
CA GLU A 203 -34.34 18.23 -8.66
C GLU A 203 -35.27 18.86 -9.72
N ASN A 204 -35.35 18.25 -10.90
CA ASN A 204 -36.27 18.70 -11.98
C ASN A 204 -37.77 18.52 -11.62
N GLN A 205 -38.11 17.57 -10.75
CA GLN A 205 -39.49 17.41 -10.26
C GLN A 205 -39.87 18.47 -9.23
N PHE A 206 -38.94 18.90 -8.41
CA PHE A 206 -39.16 20.00 -7.44
C PHE A 206 -39.27 21.35 -8.18
N GLU A 207 -38.44 21.62 -9.17
CA GLU A 207 -38.45 22.86 -9.95
C GLU A 207 -39.75 23.03 -10.75
N ASN A 208 -40.31 21.93 -11.30
CA ASN A 208 -41.60 21.94 -12.00
C ASN A 208 -42.83 22.03 -11.06
N SER A 209 -42.66 21.76 -9.76
CA SER A 209 -43.77 21.89 -8.78
C SER A 209 -43.87 23.29 -8.15
N GLU A 210 -42.86 24.11 -8.26
CA GLU A 210 -42.85 25.50 -7.79
C GLU A 210 -43.38 26.51 -8.87
N VAL A 211 -43.66 26.08 -10.08
CA VAL A 211 -44.08 26.92 -11.22
C VAL A 211 -45.62 26.84 -11.44
N ILE A 212 -46.36 26.15 -10.58
CA ILE A 212 -47.83 26.09 -10.60
C ILE A 212 -48.38 26.82 -9.35
#